data_afefef03144c4b9f023424c63b8181c3
#
_entry.id   afefef03144c4b9f023424c63b8181c3
#
_cell.length_a   1.000
_cell.length_b   1.000
_cell.length_c   1.000
_cell.angle_alpha   90.00
_cell.angle_beta   90.00
_cell.angle_gamma   90.00
#
_symmetry.space_group_name_H-M   'P 1'
#
loop_
_entity.id
_entity.type
_entity.pdbx_description
1 polymer ?
#
loop_
_entity_poly.entity_id
_entity_poly.type
_entity_poly.pdbx_seq_one_letter_code
_entity_poly.pdbx_strand_id
1 'polypeptide(L)'
;KELAKLNGFHVTFKAQDYVSNNNLVRVLDGICRAPSALELAVGAQVILVKTIDASAGLVNGTRGVVQSFTHQTQQPVVKFTNGVERTILPETWTLKNNNGNHNAVAASRKQLPLDLAWAISIHKSQGMTLDCATLDLTKTFEYGQAYVALSRLKSLKGLRVRGTLDGKTFRACPKVLTFYNNVLEEEVEW
;
A
#
# COMPACT_ATOMS: atom_id res chain seq x y z
N LYS A 1 -14.38 -2.21 9.11
CA LYS A 1 -14.80 -1.72 10.45
C LYS A 1 -14.67 -0.20 10.56
N GLU A 2 -13.53 0.43 10.16
CA GLU A 2 -13.36 1.89 10.26
C GLU A 2 -14.26 2.62 9.24
N LEU A 3 -14.37 2.12 8.01
CA LEU A 3 -15.26 2.69 6.99
C LEU A 3 -16.72 2.74 7.47
N ALA A 4 -17.19 1.69 8.14
CA ALA A 4 -18.56 1.61 8.67
C ALA A 4 -18.85 2.60 9.84
N LYS A 5 -17.82 3.26 10.38
CA LYS A 5 -17.97 4.32 11.38
C LYS A 5 -18.18 5.70 10.76
N LEU A 6 -17.91 5.83 9.47
CA LEU A 6 -18.14 7.07 8.76
C LEU A 6 -19.61 7.21 8.44
N ASN A 7 -20.20 8.29 8.95
CA ASN A 7 -21.59 8.63 8.63
C ASN A 7 -21.64 9.23 7.23
N GLY A 8 -22.55 8.76 6.39
CA GLY A 8 -22.75 9.35 5.07
C GLY A 8 -22.95 8.32 3.95
N PHE A 9 -22.94 8.83 2.73
CA PHE A 9 -23.11 8.04 1.53
C PHE A 9 -21.85 7.26 1.18
N HIS A 10 -22.02 5.96 0.96
CA HIS A 10 -20.96 5.05 0.55
C HIS A 10 -21.07 4.77 -0.94
N VAL A 11 -19.95 4.86 -1.65
CA VAL A 11 -19.86 4.56 -3.08
C VAL A 11 -18.97 3.36 -3.29
N THR A 12 -19.48 2.36 -4.02
CA THR A 12 -18.70 1.17 -4.36
C THR A 12 -18.25 1.22 -5.82
N PHE A 13 -16.95 1.19 -6.03
CA PHE A 13 -16.31 1.14 -7.34
C PHE A 13 -15.90 -0.29 -7.64
N LYS A 14 -16.55 -0.88 -8.65
CA LYS A 14 -16.23 -2.22 -9.15
C LYS A 14 -15.21 -2.14 -10.28
N ALA A 15 -14.17 -2.96 -10.22
CA ALA A 15 -13.21 -3.09 -11.30
C ALA A 15 -13.88 -3.61 -12.58
N GLN A 16 -13.40 -3.13 -13.72
CA GLN A 16 -13.76 -3.62 -15.04
C GLN A 16 -12.60 -4.42 -15.60
N ASP A 17 -12.78 -5.74 -15.70
CA ASP A 17 -11.77 -6.66 -16.18
C ASP A 17 -12.05 -7.06 -17.63
N TYR A 18 -11.00 -7.03 -18.45
CA TYR A 18 -10.95 -7.67 -19.76
C TYR A 18 -9.91 -8.78 -19.69
N VAL A 19 -10.29 -10.01 -19.99
CA VAL A 19 -9.41 -11.18 -19.97
C VAL A 19 -9.66 -12.06 -21.18
N SER A 20 -8.59 -12.46 -21.87
CA SER A 20 -8.66 -13.44 -22.94
C SER A 20 -8.88 -14.88 -22.42
N ASN A 21 -8.53 -15.13 -21.16
CA ASN A 21 -8.70 -16.40 -20.46
C ASN A 21 -8.99 -16.17 -18.97
N ASN A 22 -9.94 -16.89 -18.39
CA ASN A 22 -10.32 -16.76 -16.97
C ASN A 22 -9.20 -17.00 -15.98
N ASN A 23 -8.18 -17.79 -16.35
CA ASN A 23 -7.00 -18.00 -15.50
C ASN A 23 -6.18 -16.71 -15.28
N LEU A 24 -6.31 -15.73 -16.16
CA LEU A 24 -5.60 -14.45 -16.07
C LEU A 24 -6.19 -13.51 -15.03
N VAL A 25 -7.39 -13.75 -14.51
CA VAL A 25 -7.98 -12.94 -13.42
C VAL A 25 -7.08 -12.97 -12.19
N ARG A 26 -6.55 -14.15 -11.80
CA ARG A 26 -5.62 -14.27 -10.68
C ARG A 26 -4.31 -13.52 -10.92
N VAL A 27 -3.84 -13.48 -12.16
CA VAL A 27 -2.64 -12.70 -12.53
C VAL A 27 -2.92 -11.21 -12.41
N LEU A 28 -4.12 -10.76 -12.83
CA LEU A 28 -4.55 -9.36 -12.64
C LEU A 28 -4.60 -8.98 -11.15
N ASP A 29 -5.06 -9.86 -10.28
CA ASP A 29 -5.07 -9.62 -8.82
C ASP A 29 -3.66 -9.41 -8.25
N GLY A 30 -2.64 -10.05 -8.85
CA GLY A 30 -1.23 -9.85 -8.49
C GLY A 30 -0.63 -8.53 -9.01
N ILE A 31 -1.04 -8.09 -10.21
CA ILE A 31 -0.52 -6.88 -10.85
C ILE A 31 -1.26 -5.64 -10.39
N CYS A 32 -2.59 -5.70 -10.34
CA CYS A 32 -3.45 -4.61 -9.88
C CYS A 32 -3.57 -4.67 -8.36
N ARG A 33 -2.91 -3.75 -7.67
CA ARG A 33 -2.98 -3.65 -6.21
C ARG A 33 -4.28 -3.03 -5.70
N ALA A 34 -5.07 -2.40 -6.58
CA ALA A 34 -6.39 -1.89 -6.24
C ALA A 34 -7.38 -3.05 -6.06
N PRO A 35 -8.25 -3.02 -5.05
CA PRO A 35 -9.24 -4.08 -4.83
C PRO A 35 -10.26 -4.13 -5.98
N SER A 36 -10.76 -5.32 -6.30
CA SER A 36 -11.78 -5.53 -7.34
C SER A 36 -13.10 -4.82 -7.02
N ALA A 37 -13.40 -4.64 -5.74
CA ALA A 37 -14.49 -3.81 -5.24
C ALA A 37 -13.95 -2.87 -4.16
N LEU A 38 -13.94 -1.57 -4.43
CA LEU A 38 -13.47 -0.53 -3.53
C LEU A 38 -14.66 0.29 -3.04
N GLU A 39 -14.96 0.19 -1.76
CA GLU A 39 -15.99 1.00 -1.11
C GLU A 39 -15.33 2.22 -0.46
N LEU A 40 -15.84 3.41 -0.75
CA LEU A 40 -15.37 4.69 -0.22
C LEU A 40 -16.52 5.50 0.37
N ALA A 41 -16.20 6.32 1.36
CA ALA A 41 -17.08 7.34 1.93
C ALA A 41 -16.27 8.63 2.15
N VAL A 42 -16.96 9.75 2.33
CA VAL A 42 -16.31 11.00 2.76
C VAL A 42 -15.62 10.77 4.10
N GLY A 43 -14.37 11.24 4.25
CA GLY A 43 -13.53 10.97 5.41
C GLY A 43 -12.72 9.67 5.34
N ALA A 44 -12.91 8.82 4.30
CA ALA A 44 -12.15 7.60 4.13
C ALA A 44 -10.66 7.92 3.91
N GLN A 45 -9.80 7.28 4.70
CA GLN A 45 -8.35 7.33 4.50
C GLN A 45 -7.96 6.38 3.39
N VAL A 46 -7.25 6.91 2.40
CA VAL A 46 -6.86 6.18 1.18
C VAL A 46 -5.38 6.35 0.89
N ILE A 47 -4.86 5.43 0.09
CA ILE A 47 -3.48 5.43 -0.41
C ILE A 47 -3.49 5.18 -1.91
N LEU A 48 -2.65 5.89 -2.66
CA LEU A 48 -2.40 5.58 -4.06
C LEU A 48 -1.66 4.25 -4.20
N VAL A 49 -2.17 3.37 -5.04
CA VAL A 49 -1.54 2.07 -5.37
C VAL A 49 -0.89 2.08 -6.75
N LYS A 50 -0.94 3.23 -7.43
CA LYS A 50 -0.28 3.51 -8.71
C LYS A 50 0.13 4.98 -8.76
N THR A 51 1.27 5.30 -9.36
CA THR A 51 1.66 6.69 -9.65
C THR A 51 0.75 7.25 -10.74
N ILE A 52 0.11 8.40 -10.46
CA ILE A 52 -0.80 9.08 -11.39
C ILE A 52 -0.23 10.40 -11.89
N ASP A 53 0.57 11.09 -11.07
CA ASP A 53 1.22 12.35 -11.44
C ASP A 53 2.47 12.56 -10.57
N ALA A 54 3.63 12.17 -11.09
CA ALA A 54 4.89 12.27 -10.35
C ALA A 54 5.30 13.74 -10.10
N SER A 55 4.97 14.65 -11.01
CA SER A 55 5.31 16.08 -10.90
C SER A 55 4.54 16.77 -9.77
N ALA A 56 3.30 16.34 -9.53
CA ALA A 56 2.47 16.80 -8.43
C ALA A 56 2.71 15.99 -7.13
N GLY A 57 3.67 15.06 -7.10
CA GLY A 57 3.94 14.18 -5.96
C GLY A 57 2.83 13.15 -5.69
N LEU A 58 1.99 12.86 -6.68
CA LEU A 58 0.94 11.83 -6.59
C LEU A 58 1.50 10.49 -7.06
N VAL A 59 2.37 9.93 -6.24
CA VAL A 59 3.08 8.67 -6.49
C VAL A 59 2.46 7.52 -5.71
N ASN A 60 2.78 6.28 -6.10
CA ASN A 60 2.40 5.10 -5.35
C ASN A 60 2.86 5.23 -3.88
N GLY A 61 1.94 5.01 -2.94
CA GLY A 61 2.18 5.19 -1.51
C GLY A 61 1.73 6.55 -0.95
N THR A 62 1.38 7.54 -1.78
CA THR A 62 0.87 8.83 -1.31
C THR A 62 -0.50 8.65 -0.66
N ARG A 63 -0.64 9.12 0.58
CA ARG A 63 -1.88 9.00 1.37
C ARG A 63 -2.74 10.25 1.23
N GLY A 64 -4.04 10.07 1.39
CA GLY A 64 -5.01 11.14 1.36
C GLY A 64 -6.29 10.79 2.09
N VAL A 65 -7.22 11.73 2.08
CA VAL A 65 -8.56 11.59 2.66
C VAL A 65 -9.58 11.99 1.60
N VAL A 66 -10.61 11.18 1.43
CA VAL A 66 -11.73 11.50 0.54
C VAL A 66 -12.48 12.70 1.12
N GLN A 67 -12.54 13.80 0.38
CA GLN A 67 -13.23 15.04 0.79
C GLN A 67 -14.68 15.05 0.31
N SER A 68 -14.89 14.60 -0.91
CA SER A 68 -16.21 14.62 -1.56
C SER A 68 -16.25 13.64 -2.73
N PHE A 69 -17.42 13.54 -3.35
CA PHE A 69 -17.62 12.87 -4.64
C PHE A 69 -18.17 13.87 -5.64
N THR A 70 -17.74 13.77 -6.91
CA THR A 70 -18.27 14.61 -7.99
C THR A 70 -19.74 14.29 -8.26
N HIS A 71 -20.56 15.31 -8.52
CA HIS A 71 -22.02 15.14 -8.69
C HIS A 71 -22.40 14.23 -9.87
N GLN A 72 -21.72 14.36 -11.01
CA GLN A 72 -22.11 13.66 -12.25
C GLN A 72 -21.57 12.22 -12.30
N THR A 73 -20.30 12.02 -11.92
CA THR A 73 -19.59 10.75 -12.12
C THR A 73 -19.31 10.00 -10.83
N GLN A 74 -19.66 10.61 -9.68
CA GLN A 74 -19.38 10.09 -8.34
C GLN A 74 -17.90 9.75 -8.10
N GLN A 75 -16.97 10.36 -8.87
CA GLN A 75 -15.54 10.14 -8.67
C GLN A 75 -15.08 10.77 -7.37
N PRO A 76 -14.19 10.11 -6.60
CA PRO A 76 -13.73 10.66 -5.34
C PRO A 76 -12.77 11.83 -5.56
N VAL A 77 -13.00 12.90 -4.82
CA VAL A 77 -12.08 14.03 -4.67
C VAL A 77 -11.26 13.77 -3.42
N VAL A 78 -9.95 13.61 -3.58
CA VAL A 78 -9.03 13.24 -2.51
C VAL A 78 -8.07 14.38 -2.23
N LYS A 79 -7.97 14.77 -0.96
CA LYS A 79 -6.92 15.67 -0.46
C LYS A 79 -5.77 14.84 0.06
N PHE A 80 -4.62 14.95 -0.58
CA PHE A 80 -3.41 14.21 -0.25
C PHE A 80 -2.58 14.90 0.85
N THR A 81 -1.71 14.14 1.50
CA THR A 81 -0.84 14.62 2.59
C THR A 81 0.16 15.68 2.15
N ASN A 82 0.48 15.77 0.87
CA ASN A 82 1.30 16.83 0.27
C ASN A 82 0.52 18.13 -0.03
N GLY A 83 -0.76 18.22 0.37
CA GLY A 83 -1.63 19.37 0.18
C GLY A 83 -2.39 19.39 -1.15
N VAL A 84 -2.03 18.54 -2.11
CA VAL A 84 -2.71 18.46 -3.42
C VAL A 84 -4.11 17.87 -3.24
N GLU A 85 -5.09 18.51 -3.87
CA GLU A 85 -6.45 17.98 -3.99
C GLU A 85 -6.71 17.60 -5.45
N ARG A 86 -7.19 16.39 -5.67
CA ARG A 86 -7.40 15.83 -7.02
C ARG A 86 -8.61 14.93 -7.08
N THR A 87 -9.41 15.08 -8.14
CA THR A 87 -10.40 14.07 -8.52
C THR A 87 -9.68 12.85 -9.08
N ILE A 88 -9.94 11.67 -8.52
CA ILE A 88 -9.27 10.44 -8.91
C ILE A 88 -10.11 9.70 -9.94
N LEU A 89 -9.50 9.48 -11.09
CA LEU A 89 -10.10 8.74 -12.20
C LEU A 89 -9.62 7.29 -12.22
N PRO A 90 -10.40 6.37 -12.81
CA PRO A 90 -9.96 5.00 -13.00
C PRO A 90 -8.73 4.91 -13.88
N GLU A 91 -7.78 4.09 -13.46
CA GLU A 91 -6.54 3.75 -14.17
C GLU A 91 -6.61 2.33 -14.71
N THR A 92 -5.82 2.05 -15.77
CA THR A 92 -5.76 0.73 -16.37
C THR A 92 -4.43 0.03 -16.04
N TRP A 93 -4.52 -1.21 -15.56
CA TRP A 93 -3.41 -2.16 -15.45
C TRP A 93 -3.52 -3.15 -16.61
N THR A 94 -2.41 -3.36 -17.29
CA THR A 94 -2.38 -4.17 -18.52
C THR A 94 -1.35 -5.27 -18.40
N LEU A 95 -1.75 -6.50 -18.74
CA LEU A 95 -0.88 -7.65 -18.95
C LEU A 95 -0.71 -7.85 -20.45
N LYS A 96 0.51 -7.74 -20.94
CA LYS A 96 0.85 -7.98 -22.36
C LYS A 96 1.05 -9.47 -22.61
N ASN A 97 0.70 -9.90 -23.81
CA ASN A 97 0.94 -11.28 -24.24
C ASN A 97 2.40 -11.44 -24.71
N ASN A 98 3.12 -12.41 -24.15
CA ASN A 98 4.52 -12.69 -24.51
C ASN A 98 4.67 -13.63 -25.73
N ASN A 99 3.57 -14.12 -26.30
CA ASN A 99 3.59 -15.09 -27.40
C ASN A 99 3.68 -14.37 -28.76
N GLY A 100 4.87 -13.83 -29.09
CA GLY A 100 5.22 -13.39 -30.46
C GLY A 100 4.58 -12.09 -30.96
N ASN A 101 3.47 -11.63 -30.41
CA ASN A 101 2.84 -10.37 -30.75
C ASN A 101 2.91 -9.43 -29.52
N HIS A 102 4.02 -8.72 -29.37
CA HIS A 102 4.36 -7.89 -28.20
C HIS A 102 3.36 -6.76 -27.88
N ASN A 103 2.37 -6.50 -28.75
CA ASN A 103 1.36 -5.47 -28.55
C ASN A 103 -0.03 -6.00 -28.19
N ALA A 104 -0.26 -7.31 -28.20
CA ALA A 104 -1.55 -7.86 -27.84
C ALA A 104 -1.73 -7.85 -26.30
N VAL A 105 -2.85 -7.28 -25.87
CA VAL A 105 -3.25 -7.27 -24.44
C VAL A 105 -3.89 -8.61 -24.11
N ALA A 106 -3.26 -9.36 -23.22
CA ALA A 106 -3.79 -10.64 -22.72
C ALA A 106 -4.88 -10.43 -21.66
N ALA A 107 -4.69 -9.41 -20.81
CA ALA A 107 -5.66 -9.04 -19.80
C ALA A 107 -5.48 -7.58 -19.39
N SER A 108 -6.56 -6.93 -18.97
CA SER A 108 -6.50 -5.61 -18.36
C SER A 108 -7.58 -5.44 -17.30
N ARG A 109 -7.28 -4.59 -16.30
CA ARG A 109 -8.23 -4.17 -15.27
C ARG A 109 -8.27 -2.66 -15.23
N LYS A 110 -9.48 -2.10 -15.23
CA LYS A 110 -9.73 -0.68 -15.02
C LYS A 110 -10.36 -0.49 -13.64
N GLN A 111 -9.68 0.27 -12.75
CA GLN A 111 -10.13 0.53 -11.39
C GLN A 111 -9.56 1.87 -10.90
N LEU A 112 -10.14 2.44 -9.84
CA LEU A 112 -9.51 3.56 -9.14
C LEU A 112 -8.14 3.14 -8.58
N PRO A 113 -7.08 3.94 -8.74
CA PRO A 113 -5.75 3.63 -8.22
C PRO A 113 -5.65 3.90 -6.71
N LEU A 114 -6.65 3.48 -5.95
CA LEU A 114 -6.78 3.70 -4.51
C LEU A 114 -6.99 2.38 -3.76
N ASP A 115 -6.52 2.35 -2.52
CA ASP A 115 -6.87 1.35 -1.51
C ASP A 115 -7.16 2.06 -0.19
N LEU A 116 -7.89 1.41 0.73
CA LEU A 116 -8.12 1.93 2.07
C LEU A 116 -6.82 1.92 2.89
N ALA A 117 -6.55 2.98 3.64
CA ALA A 117 -5.27 3.21 4.31
C ALA A 117 -5.36 3.27 5.84
N TRP A 118 -6.42 2.78 6.46
CA TRP A 118 -6.50 2.69 7.93
C TRP A 118 -5.60 1.61 8.53
N ALA A 119 -5.36 0.54 7.76
CA ALA A 119 -4.44 -0.52 8.14
C ALA A 119 -3.69 -1.01 6.91
N ILE A 120 -2.37 -1.09 7.04
CA ILE A 120 -1.48 -1.60 5.99
C ILE A 120 -0.56 -2.67 6.59
N SER A 121 -0.15 -3.64 5.78
CA SER A 121 0.86 -4.59 6.22
C SER A 121 2.23 -3.91 6.32
N ILE A 122 3.11 -4.47 7.17
CA ILE A 122 4.48 -3.96 7.34
C ILE A 122 5.23 -3.95 6.00
N HIS A 123 5.03 -4.98 5.15
CA HIS A 123 5.62 -5.02 3.82
C HIS A 123 5.16 -3.86 2.92
N LYS A 124 3.86 -3.53 2.95
CA LYS A 124 3.34 -2.38 2.19
C LYS A 124 3.83 -1.03 2.73
N SER A 125 4.30 -0.97 3.98
CA SER A 125 4.84 0.25 4.59
C SER A 125 6.31 0.51 4.27
N GLN A 126 7.01 -0.41 3.60
CA GLN A 126 8.41 -0.21 3.21
C GLN A 126 8.56 1.04 2.33
N GLY A 127 9.59 1.85 2.63
CA GLY A 127 9.81 3.12 1.94
C GLY A 127 8.89 4.27 2.38
N MET A 128 7.86 4.02 3.20
CA MET A 128 6.98 5.07 3.70
C MET A 128 7.55 5.72 4.96
N THR A 129 7.18 6.98 5.19
CA THR A 129 7.43 7.70 6.43
C THR A 129 6.09 8.05 7.07
N LEU A 130 5.92 7.72 8.35
CA LEU A 130 4.68 7.90 9.09
C LEU A 130 4.88 8.87 10.26
N ASP A 131 3.96 9.82 10.43
CA ASP A 131 3.96 10.71 11.59
C ASP A 131 3.47 9.99 12.84
N CYS A 132 2.45 9.12 12.70
CA CYS A 132 1.95 8.28 13.77
C CYS A 132 1.41 6.95 13.22
N ALA A 133 1.56 5.89 14.01
CA ALA A 133 0.96 4.59 13.73
C ALA A 133 0.77 3.77 15.00
N THR A 134 -0.25 2.92 14.97
CA THR A 134 -0.42 1.84 15.95
C THR A 134 0.12 0.56 15.32
N LEU A 135 1.20 0.01 15.87
CA LEU A 135 1.84 -1.21 15.36
C LEU A 135 1.32 -2.42 16.14
N ASP A 136 0.82 -3.42 15.41
CA ASP A 136 0.54 -4.75 15.96
C ASP A 136 1.68 -5.67 15.52
N LEU A 137 2.59 -5.97 16.44
CA LEU A 137 3.78 -6.78 16.21
C LEU A 137 3.63 -8.21 16.75
N THR A 138 2.45 -8.57 17.27
CA THR A 138 2.20 -9.88 17.88
C THR A 138 2.31 -11.05 16.93
N LYS A 139 2.16 -10.79 15.61
CA LYS A 139 2.21 -11.81 14.56
C LYS A 139 3.38 -11.60 13.61
N THR A 140 4.46 -11.00 14.07
CA THR A 140 5.68 -10.92 13.26
C THR A 140 6.29 -12.31 13.09
N PHE A 141 6.59 -12.70 11.86
CA PHE A 141 7.11 -14.03 11.54
C PHE A 141 8.46 -13.98 10.81
N GLU A 142 8.81 -12.83 10.20
CA GLU A 142 10.08 -12.67 9.49
C GLU A 142 11.12 -11.95 10.34
N TYR A 143 12.40 -12.24 10.07
CA TYR A 143 13.53 -11.52 10.66
C TYR A 143 13.51 -10.05 10.24
N GLY A 144 13.77 -9.14 11.18
CA GLY A 144 13.81 -7.70 10.94
C GLY A 144 12.44 -7.04 10.70
N GLN A 145 11.34 -7.78 10.65
CA GLN A 145 10.01 -7.24 10.36
C GLN A 145 9.57 -6.17 11.36
N ALA A 146 9.83 -6.39 12.65
CA ALA A 146 9.54 -5.41 13.70
C ALA A 146 10.38 -4.13 13.53
N TYR A 147 11.67 -4.27 13.18
CA TYR A 147 12.55 -3.14 12.88
C TYR A 147 12.03 -2.32 11.70
N VAL A 148 11.62 -2.99 10.60
CA VAL A 148 11.03 -2.31 9.44
C VAL A 148 9.80 -1.49 9.84
N ALA A 149 8.91 -2.04 10.67
CA ALA A 149 7.73 -1.33 11.13
C ALA A 149 8.06 -0.10 11.98
N LEU A 150 8.97 -0.25 12.96
CA LEU A 150 9.39 0.83 13.85
C LEU A 150 10.12 1.94 13.10
N SER A 151 11.01 1.57 12.16
CA SER A 151 11.78 2.53 11.35
C SER A 151 10.93 3.34 10.37
N ARG A 152 9.63 3.05 10.23
CA ARG A 152 8.71 3.87 9.42
C ARG A 152 8.30 5.15 10.13
N LEU A 153 8.40 5.22 11.45
CA LEU A 153 7.96 6.36 12.23
C LEU A 153 9.04 7.43 12.35
N LYS A 154 8.65 8.69 12.21
CA LYS A 154 9.55 9.85 12.38
C LYS A 154 10.05 10.00 13.81
N SER A 155 9.23 9.59 14.80
CA SER A 155 9.56 9.73 16.21
C SER A 155 8.76 8.75 17.07
N LEU A 156 9.27 8.48 18.28
CA LEU A 156 8.57 7.66 19.27
C LEU A 156 7.27 8.30 19.78
N LYS A 157 7.11 9.62 19.67
CA LYS A 157 5.87 10.33 20.07
C LYS A 157 4.66 9.87 19.24
N GLY A 158 4.86 9.46 17.99
CA GLY A 158 3.82 8.95 17.10
C GLY A 158 3.59 7.45 17.23
N LEU A 159 4.39 6.73 18.03
CA LEU A 159 4.30 5.29 18.17
C LEU A 159 3.26 4.88 19.21
N ARG A 160 2.37 3.99 18.81
CA ARG A 160 1.57 3.17 19.72
C ARG A 160 1.81 1.70 19.37
N VAL A 161 2.00 0.88 20.38
CA VAL A 161 2.17 -0.57 20.21
C VAL A 161 0.95 -1.27 20.77
N ARG A 162 0.42 -2.21 20.01
CA ARG A 162 -0.68 -3.08 20.42
C ARG A 162 -0.12 -4.47 20.72
N GLY A 163 -0.51 -5.01 21.87
CA GLY A 163 -0.05 -6.32 22.34
C GLY A 163 1.25 -6.24 23.15
N THR A 164 1.72 -7.39 23.58
CA THR A 164 2.96 -7.53 24.37
C THR A 164 4.14 -7.72 23.42
N LEU A 165 5.23 -6.99 23.67
CA LEU A 165 6.49 -7.19 22.98
C LEU A 165 7.37 -8.12 23.82
N ASP A 166 7.85 -9.18 23.20
CA ASP A 166 8.81 -10.11 23.78
C ASP A 166 10.12 -10.14 22.95
N GLY A 167 11.15 -10.82 23.47
CA GLY A 167 12.42 -10.95 22.76
C GLY A 167 12.30 -11.69 21.39
N LYS A 168 11.21 -12.45 21.18
CA LYS A 168 10.94 -13.14 19.92
C LYS A 168 10.42 -12.19 18.84
N THR A 169 9.87 -11.05 19.22
CA THR A 169 9.39 -10.01 18.30
C THR A 169 10.55 -9.36 17.54
N PHE A 170 11.70 -9.22 18.20
CA PHE A 170 12.88 -8.56 17.66
C PHE A 170 13.96 -9.58 17.32
N ARG A 171 13.83 -10.22 16.17
CA ARG A 171 14.78 -11.25 15.73
C ARG A 171 15.61 -10.74 14.56
N ALA A 172 16.94 -10.90 14.67
CA ALA A 172 17.86 -10.74 13.57
C ALA A 172 18.08 -12.08 12.85
N CYS A 173 18.35 -12.02 11.55
CA CYS A 173 18.67 -13.21 10.77
C CYS A 173 20.05 -13.79 11.23
N PRO A 174 20.15 -15.06 11.63
CA PRO A 174 21.43 -15.65 12.08
C PRO A 174 22.55 -15.52 11.05
N LYS A 175 22.24 -15.70 9.76
CA LYS A 175 23.21 -15.53 8.67
C LYS A 175 23.78 -14.12 8.59
N VAL A 176 22.94 -13.10 8.86
CA VAL A 176 23.36 -11.68 8.86
C VAL A 176 24.24 -11.42 10.08
N LEU A 177 23.89 -11.96 11.24
CA LEU A 177 24.73 -11.84 12.45
C LEU A 177 26.11 -12.48 12.24
N THR A 178 26.17 -13.69 11.68
CA THR A 178 27.44 -14.34 11.35
C THR A 178 28.27 -13.52 10.37
N PHE A 179 27.64 -12.97 9.33
CA PHE A 179 28.32 -12.12 8.36
C PHE A 179 28.96 -10.90 9.03
N TYR A 180 28.21 -10.16 9.86
CA TYR A 180 28.74 -8.97 10.54
C TYR A 180 29.80 -9.30 11.57
N ASN A 181 29.68 -10.42 12.28
CA ASN A 181 30.72 -10.85 13.22
C ASN A 181 32.05 -11.11 12.48
N ASN A 182 32.01 -11.80 11.35
CA ASN A 182 33.21 -12.06 10.55
C ASN A 182 33.83 -10.75 10.02
N VAL A 183 33.02 -9.80 9.53
CA VAL A 183 33.52 -8.50 9.05
C VAL A 183 34.15 -7.70 10.19
N LEU A 184 33.56 -7.71 11.39
CA LEU A 184 34.11 -7.00 12.55
C LEU A 184 35.41 -7.65 13.05
N GLU A 185 35.56 -8.97 12.93
CA GLU A 185 36.83 -9.67 13.27
C GLU A 185 37.97 -9.29 12.29
N GLU A 186 37.65 -9.13 10.99
CA GLU A 186 38.62 -8.69 9.97
C GLU A 186 39.07 -7.22 10.15
N GLU A 187 38.21 -6.34 10.69
CA GLU A 187 38.55 -4.91 10.92
C GLU A 187 39.42 -4.69 12.17
N VAL A 188 39.57 -5.67 13.04
CA VAL A 188 40.36 -5.56 14.30
C VAL A 188 41.84 -6.00 14.10
N GLU A 189 42.22 -6.53 12.95
CA GLU A 189 43.58 -6.95 12.62
C GLU A 189 44.45 -5.83 12.00
N TRP A 190 44.29 -4.55 12.43
CA TRP A 190 45.17 -3.42 12.05
C TRP A 190 45.96 -2.86 13.23
#